data_32aabb76752e9f629f7ed7b42cf3ef80
#
_entry.id   32aabb76752e9f629f7ed7b42cf3ef80
#
_cell.length_a   1.000
_cell.length_b   1.000
_cell.length_c   1.000
_cell.angle_alpha   90.00
_cell.angle_beta   90.00
_cell.angle_gamma   90.00
#
_symmetry.space_group_name_H-M   'P 1'
#
loop_
_entity.id
_entity.type
_entity.pdbx_description
1 polymer ?
#
loop_
_entity_poly.entity_id
_entity_poly.type
_entity_poly.pdbx_seq_one_letter_code
_entity_poly.pdbx_strand_id
1 'polypeptide(L)'
;MANQDAAFGLRPLKTIGQQDDSTGMSSYKIAAGDASAIYQGSLAGSPATGTGYVDLQTAGLVLNLGAFWGCFYNDPTTLKPTFKNYYPGSITPPGSEDIEAFVYDSPTQMYEVQSDNAAASAQADVFKCYDIVGTGGSTLNGVSSMELDDGTQGTTGQLKIIGVSRDPKNNDISAANVNWRV
;
A
#
# COMPACT_ATOMS: atom_id res chain seq x y z
N MET A 1 15.75 8.56 -20.50
CA MET A 1 15.78 7.06 -20.42
C MET A 1 14.34 6.61 -20.19
N ALA A 2 13.93 5.48 -20.74
CA ALA A 2 12.58 4.97 -20.41
C ALA A 2 12.54 4.62 -18.92
N ASN A 3 11.42 4.93 -18.26
CA ASN A 3 11.18 4.49 -16.90
C ASN A 3 11.12 2.94 -16.85
N GLN A 4 11.45 2.37 -15.71
CA GLN A 4 11.45 0.94 -15.51
C GLN A 4 10.09 0.50 -14.97
N ASP A 5 9.45 -0.48 -15.61
CA ASP A 5 8.26 -1.13 -15.09
C ASP A 5 8.65 -2.11 -13.97
N ALA A 6 8.37 -1.73 -12.74
CA ALA A 6 8.71 -2.48 -11.54
C ALA A 6 7.86 -2.02 -10.36
N ALA A 7 6.58 -2.38 -10.35
CA ALA A 7 5.66 -2.05 -9.28
C ALA A 7 6.14 -2.54 -7.90
N PHE A 8 5.93 -1.72 -6.87
CA PHE A 8 6.40 -2.01 -5.50
C PHE A 8 5.38 -1.60 -4.42
N GLY A 9 4.18 -1.21 -4.83
CA GLY A 9 3.14 -0.72 -3.93
C GLY A 9 3.42 0.71 -3.43
N LEU A 10 2.87 1.02 -2.26
CA LEU A 10 3.05 2.29 -1.55
C LEU A 10 4.31 2.21 -0.69
N ARG A 11 5.38 2.86 -1.12
CA ARG A 11 6.63 2.96 -0.37
C ARG A 11 6.59 4.18 0.53
N PRO A 12 6.65 4.06 1.87
CA PRO A 12 6.67 5.20 2.76
C PRO A 12 7.91 6.07 2.52
N LEU A 13 7.70 7.37 2.42
CA LEU A 13 8.75 8.38 2.33
C LEU A 13 8.87 9.09 3.69
N LYS A 14 8.79 10.40 3.70
CA LYS A 14 8.75 11.23 4.89
C LYS A 14 7.33 11.70 5.18
N THR A 15 7.07 12.15 6.38
CA THR A 15 5.86 12.89 6.71
C THR A 15 5.93 14.33 6.20
N ILE A 16 4.77 14.91 5.88
CA ILE A 16 4.64 16.34 5.55
C ILE A 16 4.68 17.14 6.84
N GLY A 17 5.51 18.19 6.88
CA GLY A 17 5.65 19.07 8.03
C GLY A 17 6.90 18.79 8.85
N GLN A 18 7.06 19.53 9.94
CA GLN A 18 8.15 19.37 10.89
C GLN A 18 7.71 18.46 12.04
N GLN A 19 7.78 17.17 11.86
CA GLN A 19 7.63 16.21 12.95
C GLN A 19 8.94 15.43 13.08
N ASP A 20 9.49 15.43 14.28
CA ASP A 20 10.72 14.71 14.60
C ASP A 20 10.51 13.20 14.66
N ASP A 21 9.27 12.74 14.82
CA ASP A 21 8.91 11.33 14.83
C ASP A 21 8.10 10.98 13.59
N SER A 22 8.80 10.46 12.58
CA SER A 22 8.26 10.23 11.25
C SER A 22 8.06 8.76 10.89
N THR A 23 8.26 7.84 11.82
CA THR A 23 8.28 6.42 11.53
C THR A 23 7.19 5.62 12.25
N GLY A 24 6.17 6.31 12.74
CA GLY A 24 5.06 5.68 13.46
C GLY A 24 4.29 4.70 12.57
N MET A 25 4.41 3.42 12.90
CA MET A 25 3.46 2.39 12.47
C MET A 25 2.53 2.12 13.63
N SER A 26 1.24 2.01 13.33
CA SER A 26 0.28 1.53 14.30
C SER A 26 0.02 0.03 14.10
N SER A 27 -0.35 -0.62 15.19
CA SER A 27 -0.72 -2.02 15.21
C SER A 27 -2.24 -2.16 15.14
N TYR A 28 -2.69 -2.99 14.24
CA TYR A 28 -4.10 -3.33 14.00
C TYR A 28 -4.27 -4.84 13.97
N LYS A 29 -5.48 -5.30 13.68
CA LYS A 29 -5.78 -6.72 13.63
C LYS A 29 -6.32 -7.13 12.28
N ILE A 30 -5.84 -8.27 11.77
CA ILE A 30 -6.46 -9.03 10.69
C ILE A 30 -7.22 -10.18 11.32
N ALA A 31 -8.42 -10.46 10.85
CA ALA A 31 -9.24 -11.55 11.38
C ALA A 31 -8.55 -12.90 11.12
N ALA A 32 -8.63 -13.80 12.09
CA ALA A 32 -8.15 -15.17 11.93
C ALA A 32 -8.85 -15.83 10.73
N GLY A 33 -8.09 -16.39 9.80
CA GLY A 33 -8.61 -17.06 8.62
C GLY A 33 -9.05 -16.14 7.49
N ASP A 34 -8.78 -14.82 7.58
CA ASP A 34 -9.04 -13.92 6.46
C ASP A 34 -8.37 -14.43 5.18
N ALA A 35 -9.11 -14.45 4.06
CA ALA A 35 -8.66 -15.05 2.82
C ALA A 35 -7.77 -14.13 1.97
N SER A 36 -7.83 -12.82 2.20
CA SER A 36 -7.15 -11.81 1.39
C SER A 36 -5.65 -11.78 1.72
N ALA A 37 -4.79 -12.04 0.76
CA ALA A 37 -3.36 -11.83 0.95
C ALA A 37 -3.05 -10.32 0.91
N ILE A 38 -2.22 -9.84 1.85
CA ILE A 38 -1.82 -8.43 1.93
C ILE A 38 -0.29 -8.36 1.88
N TYR A 39 0.24 -7.73 0.85
CA TYR A 39 1.68 -7.62 0.62
C TYR A 39 2.23 -6.31 1.17
N GLN A 40 3.52 -6.29 1.48
CA GLN A 40 4.21 -5.08 1.91
C GLN A 40 4.07 -3.97 0.85
N GLY A 41 3.55 -2.81 1.25
CA GLY A 41 3.23 -1.71 0.36
C GLY A 41 1.84 -1.75 -0.24
N SER A 42 1.01 -2.77 0.02
CA SER A 42 -0.41 -2.72 -0.32
C SER A 42 -1.12 -1.66 0.51
N LEU A 43 -2.08 -0.96 -0.09
CA LEU A 43 -2.98 -0.10 0.66
C LEU A 43 -3.90 -0.98 1.51
N ALA A 44 -3.89 -0.74 2.81
CA ALA A 44 -4.69 -1.45 3.79
C ALA A 44 -5.72 -0.51 4.42
N GLY A 45 -6.83 -1.05 4.87
CA GLY A 45 -7.86 -0.29 5.53
C GLY A 45 -8.97 -1.17 6.07
N SER A 46 -10.06 -0.59 6.51
CA SER A 46 -11.21 -1.35 6.97
C SER A 46 -12.05 -1.82 5.78
N PRO A 47 -12.55 -3.06 5.77
CA PRO A 47 -13.51 -3.49 4.77
C PRO A 47 -14.78 -2.62 4.82
N ALA A 48 -15.48 -2.51 3.69
CA ALA A 48 -16.67 -1.67 3.57
C ALA A 48 -17.78 -1.99 4.62
N THR A 49 -17.76 -3.20 5.17
CA THR A 49 -18.69 -3.64 6.22
C THR A 49 -18.34 -3.15 7.63
N GLY A 50 -17.18 -2.51 7.80
CA GLY A 50 -16.80 -1.89 9.09
C GLY A 50 -16.61 -2.89 10.22
N THR A 51 -15.92 -4.00 9.98
CA THR A 51 -15.72 -5.09 10.97
C THR A 51 -14.73 -4.76 12.09
N GLY A 52 -13.98 -3.66 11.95
CA GLY A 52 -12.90 -3.29 12.89
C GLY A 52 -11.59 -4.04 12.64
N TYR A 53 -11.51 -4.86 11.60
CA TYR A 53 -10.29 -5.51 11.13
C TYR A 53 -9.69 -4.75 9.95
N VAL A 54 -8.40 -4.96 9.73
CA VAL A 54 -7.69 -4.47 8.54
C VAL A 54 -7.76 -5.53 7.44
N ASP A 55 -8.04 -5.08 6.23
CA ASP A 55 -8.07 -5.90 5.02
C ASP A 55 -7.40 -5.15 3.86
N LEU A 56 -7.14 -5.86 2.78
CA LEU A 56 -6.62 -5.29 1.54
C LEU A 56 -7.65 -4.33 0.94
N GLN A 57 -7.20 -3.13 0.58
CA GLN A 57 -8.05 -2.17 -0.11
C GLN A 57 -7.95 -2.35 -1.63
N THR A 58 -9.06 -2.09 -2.29
CA THR A 58 -9.19 -2.07 -3.75
C THR A 58 -9.64 -0.70 -4.23
N ALA A 59 -9.62 -0.46 -5.53
CA ALA A 59 -10.05 0.81 -6.12
C ALA A 59 -11.42 1.25 -5.63
N GLY A 60 -11.57 2.55 -5.35
CA GLY A 60 -12.82 3.18 -4.93
C GLY A 60 -13.24 2.93 -3.48
N LEU A 61 -12.53 2.13 -2.69
CA LEU A 61 -12.81 1.98 -1.27
C LEU A 61 -12.33 3.21 -0.49
N VAL A 62 -13.13 3.66 0.48
CA VAL A 62 -12.93 4.95 1.15
C VAL A 62 -12.38 4.86 2.57
N LEU A 63 -12.36 3.68 3.17
CA LEU A 63 -11.88 3.48 4.54
C LEU A 63 -10.39 3.11 4.56
N ASN A 64 -9.60 3.88 3.83
CA ASN A 64 -8.16 3.68 3.73
C ASN A 64 -7.46 4.05 5.03
N LEU A 65 -6.51 3.23 5.43
CA LEU A 65 -5.70 3.44 6.63
C LEU A 65 -4.29 3.88 6.25
N GLY A 66 -3.61 3.10 5.42
CA GLY A 66 -2.26 3.40 4.98
C GLY A 66 -1.56 2.20 4.34
N ALA A 67 -0.25 2.26 4.21
CA ALA A 67 0.53 1.19 3.60
C ALA A 67 0.81 0.07 4.60
N PHE A 68 0.46 -1.15 4.24
CA PHE A 68 0.78 -2.35 5.02
C PHE A 68 2.29 -2.62 4.99
N TRP A 69 2.85 -2.92 6.16
CA TRP A 69 4.27 -3.20 6.29
C TRP A 69 4.58 -4.66 6.59
N GLY A 70 3.72 -5.34 7.35
CA GLY A 70 3.90 -6.72 7.72
C GLY A 70 2.92 -7.18 8.78
N CYS A 71 3.03 -8.44 9.18
CA CYS A 71 2.17 -9.04 10.20
C CYS A 71 2.96 -9.94 11.16
N PHE A 72 2.39 -10.12 12.34
CA PHE A 72 2.92 -11.00 13.38
C PHE A 72 1.82 -11.92 13.89
N TYR A 73 2.13 -13.20 14.00
CA TYR A 73 1.21 -14.22 14.48
C TYR A 73 1.95 -15.47 14.98
N ASN A 74 1.25 -16.34 15.71
CA ASN A 74 1.75 -17.66 16.01
C ASN A 74 1.44 -18.60 14.85
N ASP A 75 2.49 -19.14 14.22
CA ASP A 75 2.34 -20.03 13.05
C ASP A 75 1.55 -21.29 13.43
N PRO A 76 0.46 -21.64 12.71
CA PRO A 76 -0.39 -22.77 13.07
C PRO A 76 0.32 -24.12 12.95
N THR A 77 1.39 -24.22 12.18
CA THR A 77 2.12 -25.48 11.98
C THR A 77 3.27 -25.64 12.96
N THR A 78 4.07 -24.59 13.13
CA THR A 78 5.29 -24.65 13.97
C THR A 78 5.02 -24.23 15.41
N LEU A 79 3.88 -23.58 15.68
CA LEU A 79 3.47 -23.01 16.97
C LEU A 79 4.47 -21.94 17.48
N LYS A 80 5.23 -21.31 16.58
CA LYS A 80 6.23 -20.31 16.93
C LYS A 80 5.76 -18.90 16.54
N PRO A 81 6.12 -17.89 17.34
CA PRO A 81 5.94 -16.49 16.96
C PRO A 81 6.67 -16.23 15.63
N THR A 82 5.95 -15.70 14.66
CA THR A 82 6.44 -15.50 13.30
C THR A 82 6.09 -14.11 12.82
N PHE A 83 7.09 -13.36 12.35
CA PHE A 83 6.89 -12.12 11.60
C PHE A 83 7.04 -12.41 10.11
N LYS A 84 6.14 -11.85 9.31
CA LYS A 84 6.25 -11.80 7.85
C LYS A 84 6.00 -10.40 7.35
N ASN A 85 6.72 -10.01 6.30
CA ASN A 85 6.48 -8.73 5.63
C ASN A 85 5.25 -8.75 4.70
N TYR A 86 4.54 -9.87 4.62
CA TYR A 86 3.25 -9.99 3.95
C TYR A 86 2.35 -10.97 4.69
N TYR A 87 1.06 -10.76 4.63
CA TYR A 87 0.06 -11.71 5.10
C TYR A 87 -0.33 -12.63 3.93
N PRO A 88 -0.12 -13.94 4.03
CA PRO A 88 -0.35 -14.86 2.90
C PRO A 88 -1.82 -15.19 2.62
N GLY A 89 -2.74 -14.76 3.49
CA GLY A 89 -4.14 -15.17 3.46
C GLY A 89 -4.39 -16.51 4.15
N SER A 90 -5.61 -16.70 4.64
CA SER A 90 -6.11 -17.96 5.21
C SER A 90 -5.28 -18.55 6.36
N ILE A 91 -4.62 -17.70 7.14
CA ILE A 91 -3.90 -18.11 8.34
C ILE A 91 -4.85 -18.11 9.53
N THR A 92 -4.97 -19.25 10.20
CA THR A 92 -5.71 -19.38 11.45
C THR A 92 -4.73 -19.77 12.56
N PRO A 93 -4.25 -18.82 13.37
CA PRO A 93 -3.37 -19.11 14.50
C PRO A 93 -4.00 -20.06 15.53
N PRO A 94 -3.20 -20.71 16.39
CA PRO A 94 -3.73 -21.52 17.48
C PRO A 94 -4.71 -20.74 18.33
N GLY A 95 -5.84 -21.36 18.70
CA GLY A 95 -6.90 -20.69 19.46
C GLY A 95 -7.74 -19.69 18.66
N SER A 96 -7.57 -19.61 17.33
CA SER A 96 -8.22 -18.61 16.46
C SER A 96 -7.92 -17.17 16.88
N GLU A 97 -6.70 -16.92 17.36
CA GLU A 97 -6.24 -15.58 17.71
C GLU A 97 -6.14 -14.70 16.46
N ASP A 98 -6.45 -13.40 16.62
CA ASP A 98 -6.28 -12.44 15.54
C ASP A 98 -4.80 -12.21 15.24
N ILE A 99 -4.52 -11.87 14.00
CA ILE A 99 -3.16 -11.60 13.52
C ILE A 99 -2.87 -10.10 13.71
N GLU A 100 -1.71 -9.78 14.24
CA GLU A 100 -1.26 -8.40 14.38
C GLU A 100 -0.74 -7.88 13.05
N ALA A 101 -1.27 -6.74 12.59
CA ALA A 101 -0.90 -6.07 11.35
C ALA A 101 -0.22 -4.74 11.65
N PHE A 102 0.87 -4.43 10.97
CA PHE A 102 1.58 -3.16 11.09
C PHE A 102 1.32 -2.31 9.84
N VAL A 103 0.85 -1.07 10.05
CA VAL A 103 0.46 -0.17 8.97
C VAL A 103 1.06 1.21 9.20
N TYR A 104 1.62 1.82 8.16
CA TYR A 104 1.97 3.23 8.13
C TYR A 104 0.69 4.05 7.94
N ASP A 105 0.16 4.60 9.01
CA ASP A 105 -1.16 5.21 9.07
C ASP A 105 -1.18 6.70 9.40
N SER A 106 -0.02 7.34 9.47
CA SER A 106 0.03 8.78 9.73
C SER A 106 -0.71 9.55 8.65
N PRO A 107 -1.64 10.45 9.00
CA PRO A 107 -2.39 11.26 8.01
C PRO A 107 -1.51 12.16 7.15
N THR A 108 -0.28 12.40 7.59
CA THR A 108 0.71 13.23 6.89
C THR A 108 1.80 12.41 6.21
N GLN A 109 1.66 11.08 6.19
CA GLN A 109 2.60 10.20 5.54
C GLN A 109 2.54 10.37 4.02
N MET A 110 3.70 10.60 3.41
CA MET A 110 3.85 10.58 1.97
C MET A 110 4.31 9.20 1.52
N TYR A 111 3.83 8.79 0.36
CA TYR A 111 4.26 7.56 -0.27
C TYR A 111 4.84 7.81 -1.65
N GLU A 112 5.65 6.90 -2.11
CA GLU A 112 6.03 6.74 -3.51
C GLU A 112 5.29 5.54 -4.07
N VAL A 113 4.72 5.71 -5.25
CA VAL A 113 3.99 4.66 -5.98
C VAL A 113 4.23 4.81 -7.47
N GLN A 114 4.31 3.71 -8.19
CA GLN A 114 4.42 3.70 -9.65
C GLN A 114 3.04 3.80 -10.28
N SER A 115 2.91 4.50 -11.42
CA SER A 115 1.70 4.50 -12.24
C SER A 115 1.63 3.23 -13.10
N ASP A 116 0.42 2.73 -13.33
CA ASP A 116 0.13 1.54 -14.14
C ASP A 116 0.16 1.80 -15.67
N ASN A 117 0.39 3.04 -16.06
CA ASN A 117 0.43 3.47 -17.47
C ASN A 117 -0.89 3.23 -18.24
N ALA A 118 -2.04 3.28 -17.56
CA ALA A 118 -3.35 3.23 -18.22
C ALA A 118 -3.64 4.52 -19.03
N ALA A 119 -3.03 5.65 -18.63
CA ALA A 119 -3.09 6.93 -19.34
C ALA A 119 -1.70 7.61 -19.41
N ALA A 120 -1.57 8.60 -20.26
CA ALA A 120 -0.32 9.37 -20.36
C ALA A 120 -0.18 10.32 -19.18
N SER A 121 0.91 10.18 -18.45
CA SER A 121 1.27 11.07 -17.34
C SER A 121 1.66 12.46 -17.82
N ALA A 122 1.35 13.50 -17.05
CA ALA A 122 1.68 14.88 -17.32
C ALA A 122 1.87 15.71 -16.05
N GLN A 123 2.53 16.86 -16.15
CA GLN A 123 2.64 17.80 -15.02
C GLN A 123 1.27 18.26 -14.50
N ALA A 124 0.24 18.26 -15.34
CA ALA A 124 -1.13 18.61 -14.98
C ALA A 124 -1.82 17.61 -14.04
N ASP A 125 -1.22 16.44 -13.80
CA ASP A 125 -1.75 15.43 -12.89
C ASP A 125 -1.40 15.69 -11.42
N VAL A 126 -0.42 16.56 -11.20
CA VAL A 126 -0.09 17.05 -9.86
C VAL A 126 -1.30 17.77 -9.26
N PHE A 127 -1.63 17.42 -8.02
CA PHE A 127 -2.80 17.83 -7.23
C PHE A 127 -4.13 17.15 -7.57
N LYS A 128 -4.20 16.30 -8.58
CA LYS A 128 -5.36 15.44 -8.81
C LYS A 128 -5.35 14.22 -7.90
N CYS A 129 -6.51 13.60 -7.76
CA CYS A 129 -6.70 12.37 -7.00
C CYS A 129 -6.88 11.18 -7.95
N TYR A 130 -6.40 10.03 -7.50
CA TYR A 130 -6.39 8.77 -8.24
C TYR A 130 -6.72 7.61 -7.31
N ASP A 131 -7.25 6.55 -7.88
CA ASP A 131 -7.39 5.29 -7.17
C ASP A 131 -6.13 4.42 -7.33
N ILE A 132 -6.08 3.35 -6.57
CA ILE A 132 -5.07 2.30 -6.73
C ILE A 132 -5.57 1.22 -7.67
N VAL A 133 -4.65 0.49 -8.27
CA VAL A 133 -4.92 -0.71 -9.05
C VAL A 133 -3.98 -1.84 -8.64
N GLY A 134 -4.43 -3.08 -8.84
CA GLY A 134 -3.67 -4.28 -8.48
C GLY A 134 -3.80 -4.67 -7.01
N THR A 135 -3.98 -5.95 -6.78
CA THR A 135 -4.13 -6.57 -5.45
C THR A 135 -3.07 -7.62 -5.19
N GLY A 136 -2.21 -7.87 -6.18
CA GLY A 136 -1.19 -8.90 -6.15
C GLY A 136 0.11 -8.48 -5.48
N GLY A 137 1.03 -9.42 -5.47
CA GLY A 137 2.38 -9.22 -4.99
C GLY A 137 3.21 -10.49 -5.14
N SER A 138 4.47 -10.41 -4.80
CA SER A 138 5.41 -11.53 -4.87
C SER A 138 5.47 -12.27 -3.54
N THR A 139 5.15 -13.54 -3.54
CA THR A 139 5.32 -14.40 -2.35
C THR A 139 6.79 -14.71 -2.05
N LEU A 140 7.69 -14.41 -2.99
CA LEU A 140 9.13 -14.65 -2.82
C LEU A 140 9.77 -13.57 -1.94
N ASN A 141 9.43 -12.30 -2.17
CA ASN A 141 9.99 -11.15 -1.43
C ASN A 141 8.94 -10.41 -0.57
N GLY A 142 7.67 -10.79 -0.69
CA GLY A 142 6.56 -10.20 0.07
C GLY A 142 6.14 -8.79 -0.38
N VAL A 143 6.67 -8.29 -1.51
CA VAL A 143 6.40 -6.92 -1.98
C VAL A 143 5.16 -6.89 -2.85
N SER A 144 4.33 -5.86 -2.67
CA SER A 144 3.12 -5.60 -3.45
C SER A 144 3.44 -5.21 -4.90
N SER A 145 2.56 -5.58 -5.81
CA SER A 145 2.52 -5.06 -7.18
C SER A 145 1.42 -4.02 -7.39
N MET A 146 0.93 -3.39 -6.32
CA MET A 146 -0.06 -2.33 -6.39
C MET A 146 0.53 -1.08 -7.03
N GLU A 147 -0.25 -0.42 -7.86
CA GLU A 147 0.12 0.76 -8.63
C GLU A 147 -0.94 1.86 -8.49
N LEU A 148 -0.62 3.06 -8.93
CA LEU A 148 -1.56 4.16 -9.10
C LEU A 148 -2.26 3.98 -10.45
N ASP A 149 -3.58 3.90 -10.46
CA ASP A 149 -4.39 3.85 -11.67
C ASP A 149 -4.49 5.26 -12.28
N ASP A 150 -3.62 5.57 -13.22
CA ASP A 150 -3.58 6.89 -13.86
C ASP A 150 -4.74 7.13 -14.85
N GLY A 151 -5.55 6.11 -15.13
CA GLY A 151 -6.83 6.23 -15.85
C GLY A 151 -7.99 6.77 -15.01
N THR A 152 -7.90 6.77 -13.67
CA THR A 152 -8.99 7.18 -12.76
C THR A 152 -8.95 8.62 -12.28
N GLN A 153 -8.24 9.51 -12.98
CA GLN A 153 -8.05 10.88 -12.55
C GLN A 153 -9.36 11.61 -12.17
N GLY A 154 -9.34 12.34 -11.04
CA GLY A 154 -10.51 13.06 -10.56
C GLY A 154 -10.20 14.08 -9.47
N THR A 155 -11.27 14.61 -8.89
CA THR A 155 -11.24 15.45 -7.70
C THR A 155 -11.36 14.65 -6.40
N THR A 156 -11.74 13.39 -6.53
CA THR A 156 -11.85 12.41 -5.44
C THR A 156 -11.08 11.15 -5.84
N GLY A 157 -10.50 10.47 -4.89
CA GLY A 157 -9.72 9.25 -5.08
C GLY A 157 -8.98 8.90 -3.80
N GLN A 158 -8.36 7.73 -3.78
CA GLN A 158 -7.70 7.20 -2.60
C GLN A 158 -6.36 7.91 -2.31
N LEU A 159 -5.68 8.37 -3.36
CA LEU A 159 -4.36 8.99 -3.29
C LEU A 159 -4.36 10.33 -4.05
N LYS A 160 -3.62 11.30 -3.52
CA LYS A 160 -3.44 12.61 -4.17
C LYS A 160 -1.99 12.78 -4.60
N ILE A 161 -1.77 13.02 -5.88
CA ILE A 161 -0.42 13.29 -6.39
C ILE A 161 0.08 14.65 -5.85
N ILE A 162 1.25 14.63 -5.23
CA ILE A 162 1.95 15.82 -4.73
C ILE A 162 3.07 16.25 -5.69
N GLY A 163 3.64 15.31 -6.42
CA GLY A 163 4.68 15.57 -7.38
C GLY A 163 5.38 14.33 -7.88
N VAL A 164 6.25 14.48 -8.84
CA VAL A 164 7.06 13.37 -9.38
C VAL A 164 8.12 12.94 -8.36
N SER A 165 8.42 11.65 -8.32
CA SER A 165 9.55 11.14 -7.56
C SER A 165 10.87 11.74 -8.00
N ARG A 166 11.85 11.72 -7.13
CA ARG A 166 13.24 12.13 -7.44
C ARG A 166 14.12 10.95 -7.86
N ASP A 167 13.56 9.75 -7.98
CA ASP A 167 14.32 8.59 -8.48
C ASP A 167 14.66 8.81 -9.96
N PRO A 168 15.93 8.92 -10.32
CA PRO A 168 16.34 9.19 -11.70
C PRO A 168 15.99 8.08 -12.68
N LYS A 169 15.60 6.90 -12.19
CA LYS A 169 15.17 5.78 -13.04
C LYS A 169 13.73 5.90 -13.50
N ASN A 170 12.86 6.59 -12.71
CA ASN A 170 11.42 6.64 -12.94
C ASN A 170 10.83 8.05 -12.74
N ASN A 171 11.59 9.09 -13.06
CA ASN A 171 11.16 10.49 -12.93
C ASN A 171 10.84 11.18 -14.27
N ASP A 172 10.89 10.46 -15.36
CA ASP A 172 10.52 11.02 -16.68
C ASP A 172 9.00 11.01 -16.81
N ILE A 173 8.41 12.18 -16.59
CA ILE A 173 6.95 12.38 -16.62
C ILE A 173 6.34 12.18 -18.02
N SER A 174 7.15 12.18 -19.08
CA SER A 174 6.70 11.96 -20.45
C SER A 174 6.76 10.48 -20.87
N ALA A 175 7.30 9.63 -20.01
CA ALA A 175 7.42 8.19 -20.25
C ALA A 175 6.40 7.42 -19.42
N ALA A 176 6.15 6.17 -19.80
CA ALA A 176 5.34 5.23 -19.03
C ALA A 176 5.94 4.94 -17.64
N ASN A 177 5.15 4.40 -16.72
CA ASN A 177 5.58 3.89 -15.42
C ASN A 177 6.30 4.94 -14.56
N VAL A 178 5.73 6.14 -14.48
CA VAL A 178 6.26 7.22 -13.63
C VAL A 178 6.08 6.89 -12.17
N ASN A 179 7.10 7.15 -11.35
CA ASN A 179 6.95 7.10 -9.90
C ASN A 179 6.42 8.44 -9.39
N TRP A 180 5.28 8.40 -8.73
CA TRP A 180 4.63 9.56 -8.14
C TRP A 180 4.85 9.62 -6.63
N ARG A 181 4.92 10.82 -6.10
CA ARG A 181 4.76 11.08 -4.66
C ARG A 181 3.32 11.47 -4.39
N VAL A 182 2.70 10.76 -3.50
CA VAL A 182 1.30 10.89 -3.10
C VAL A 182 1.17 11.09 -1.61
#